data_53ba0440dc2943d0513e9c3160de712c
#
_entry.id   53ba0440dc2943d0513e9c3160de712c
#
_cell.length_a   1.000
_cell.length_b   1.000
_cell.length_c   1.000
_cell.angle_alpha   90.00
_cell.angle_beta   90.00
_cell.angle_gamma   90.00
#
_symmetry.space_group_name_H-M   'P 1'
#
loop_
_entity.id
_entity.type
_entity.pdbx_description
1 polymer ?
#
loop_
_entity_poly.entity_id
_entity_poly.type
_entity_poly.pdbx_seq_one_letter_code
_entity_poly.pdbx_strand_id
1 'polypeptide(L)'
;EGAVVKNIKRKERDFEAMLKGMISATQEITKKNIKETSREVEQYMSDVTFGNGWEMKLGDNVEQIKTVESESVGYVIFSPPFSSLYTYSNSERDMGNCRNDEEFFEHFGFLAPELFRVLKPGRLMSVHCMNLPTSKQNHGYIGIRDFRGDLIRIFQKAGFIYHSEVCIWKDPVTAMQRTKALGLLWKQLKKDSTMCRQGIPDYLVTFRKPGENDDRVSHTSEEFPVAVWQQYASPVWMDINPSETLQKESAREDEDERHIAPLQLEVIRRGLELWTKPGDVVLSPFAGIGSEGFEAVKAGRLFIGMELKKSYFDQACKNLKRAEFEAQKPPQASLFAFEPQSSEAT
;
A
#
# COMPACT_ATOMS: atom_id res chain seq x y z
N GLU A 1 -25.81 -60.66 41.38
CA GLU A 1 -26.40 -60.00 40.20
C GLU A 1 -26.73 -58.51 40.42
N GLY A 2 -27.32 -58.16 41.62
CA GLY A 2 -27.73 -56.79 41.90
C GLY A 2 -26.57 -55.71 41.92
N ALA A 3 -25.37 -56.09 42.33
CA ALA A 3 -24.23 -55.18 42.40
C ALA A 3 -23.66 -54.86 41.02
N VAL A 4 -23.68 -55.83 40.12
CA VAL A 4 -23.17 -55.64 38.71
C VAL A 4 -24.13 -54.74 37.94
N VAL A 5 -25.44 -54.92 38.05
CA VAL A 5 -26.46 -54.09 37.39
C VAL A 5 -26.41 -52.66 37.93
N LYS A 6 -26.21 -52.44 39.23
CA LYS A 6 -26.02 -51.09 39.80
C LYS A 6 -24.76 -50.39 39.23
N ASN A 7 -23.69 -51.14 39.04
CA ASN A 7 -22.43 -50.63 38.52
C ASN A 7 -22.55 -50.25 37.01
N ILE A 8 -23.27 -51.06 36.24
CA ILE A 8 -23.54 -50.77 34.83
C ILE A 8 -24.40 -49.49 34.70
N LYS A 9 -25.51 -49.40 35.45
CA LYS A 9 -26.37 -48.22 35.46
C LYS A 9 -25.67 -46.95 35.96
N ARG A 10 -24.68 -47.08 36.84
CA ARG A 10 -23.84 -45.95 37.25
C ARG A 10 -22.93 -45.51 36.09
N LYS A 11 -22.24 -46.45 35.43
CA LYS A 11 -21.37 -46.17 34.29
C LYS A 11 -22.12 -45.57 33.09
N GLU A 12 -23.33 -46.02 32.83
CA GLU A 12 -24.20 -45.44 31.80
C GLU A 12 -24.53 -43.98 32.13
N ARG A 13 -24.91 -43.67 33.36
CA ARG A 13 -25.19 -42.28 33.78
C ARG A 13 -23.93 -41.38 33.72
N ASP A 14 -22.80 -41.93 34.17
CA ASP A 14 -21.52 -41.22 34.13
C ASP A 14 -21.10 -40.94 32.68
N PHE A 15 -21.32 -41.89 31.77
CA PHE A 15 -21.07 -41.74 30.32
C PHE A 15 -22.02 -40.72 29.69
N GLU A 16 -23.32 -40.77 29.98
CA GLU A 16 -24.29 -39.77 29.49
C GLU A 16 -24.00 -38.37 30.01
N ALA A 17 -23.56 -38.21 31.26
CA ALA A 17 -23.17 -36.93 31.81
C ALA A 17 -21.89 -36.39 31.13
N MET A 18 -20.92 -37.27 30.88
CA MET A 18 -19.70 -36.91 30.15
C MET A 18 -20.00 -36.53 28.68
N LEU A 19 -20.89 -37.29 28.02
CA LEU A 19 -21.29 -37.00 26.64
C LEU A 19 -22.01 -35.64 26.52
N LYS A 20 -22.93 -35.35 27.45
CA LYS A 20 -23.60 -34.05 27.54
C LYS A 20 -22.62 -32.93 27.82
N GLY A 21 -21.64 -33.14 28.70
CA GLY A 21 -20.58 -32.17 28.97
C GLY A 21 -19.70 -31.89 27.74
N MET A 22 -19.32 -32.95 27.01
CA MET A 22 -18.56 -32.79 25.74
C MET A 22 -19.35 -32.06 24.66
N ILE A 23 -20.64 -32.41 24.50
CA ILE A 23 -21.50 -31.72 23.49
C ILE A 23 -21.67 -30.24 23.87
N SER A 24 -21.90 -29.93 25.15
CA SER A 24 -22.01 -28.54 25.63
C SER A 24 -20.71 -27.77 25.44
N ALA A 25 -19.56 -28.36 25.80
CA ALA A 25 -18.24 -27.74 25.59
C ALA A 25 -17.94 -27.55 24.12
N THR A 26 -18.27 -28.52 23.23
CA THR A 26 -18.10 -28.39 21.79
C THR A 26 -19.01 -27.31 21.23
N GLN A 27 -20.26 -27.22 21.68
CA GLN A 27 -21.20 -26.16 21.31
C GLN A 27 -20.72 -24.77 21.76
N GLU A 28 -20.15 -24.66 22.99
CA GLU A 28 -19.56 -23.38 23.44
C GLU A 28 -18.33 -23.00 22.65
N ILE A 29 -17.43 -23.95 22.38
CA ILE A 29 -16.26 -23.72 21.53
C ILE A 29 -16.69 -23.34 20.11
N THR A 30 -17.67 -24.03 19.54
CA THR A 30 -18.23 -23.72 18.22
C THR A 30 -18.91 -22.35 18.22
N LYS A 31 -19.69 -22.00 19.24
CA LYS A 31 -20.29 -20.67 19.39
C LYS A 31 -19.24 -19.56 19.58
N LYS A 32 -18.17 -19.86 20.33
CA LYS A 32 -17.06 -18.92 20.53
C LYS A 32 -16.27 -18.72 19.23
N ASN A 33 -15.96 -19.79 18.52
CA ASN A 33 -15.33 -19.73 17.20
C ASN A 33 -16.22 -19.04 16.17
N ILE A 34 -17.53 -19.27 16.17
CA ILE A 34 -18.49 -18.57 15.31
C ILE A 34 -18.59 -17.09 15.68
N LYS A 35 -18.55 -16.71 16.97
CA LYS A 35 -18.51 -15.30 17.38
C LYS A 35 -17.18 -14.62 17.06
N GLU A 36 -16.07 -15.34 17.12
CA GLU A 36 -14.74 -14.83 16.74
C GLU A 36 -14.52 -14.85 15.21
N THR A 37 -15.29 -15.64 14.46
CA THR A 37 -15.24 -15.75 12.99
C THR A 37 -16.43 -15.12 12.26
N SER A 38 -17.47 -14.67 12.96
CA SER A 38 -18.46 -13.77 12.35
C SER A 38 -17.90 -12.34 12.31
N ARG A 39 -16.82 -12.14 11.54
CA ARG A 39 -16.60 -10.87 10.89
C ARG A 39 -17.86 -10.64 10.06
N GLU A 40 -18.58 -9.56 10.34
CA GLU A 40 -19.67 -9.13 9.46
C GLU A 40 -19.04 -9.06 8.07
N VAL A 41 -19.55 -9.87 7.15
CA VAL A 41 -19.12 -9.81 5.74
C VAL A 41 -19.55 -8.42 5.28
N GLU A 42 -18.61 -7.51 5.14
CA GLU A 42 -18.88 -6.19 4.58
C GLU A 42 -19.60 -6.38 3.25
N GLN A 43 -20.81 -5.85 3.14
CA GLN A 43 -21.56 -5.91 1.89
C GLN A 43 -20.73 -5.23 0.81
N TYR A 44 -20.41 -5.94 -0.26
CA TYR A 44 -19.69 -5.38 -1.40
C TYR A 44 -20.43 -4.16 -1.93
N MET A 45 -19.78 -3.04 -1.93
CA MET A 45 -20.30 -1.76 -2.40
C MET A 45 -19.50 -1.30 -3.62
N SER A 46 -20.20 -0.76 -4.60
CA SER A 46 -19.58 -0.10 -5.75
C SER A 46 -20.20 1.28 -5.88
N ASP A 47 -19.36 2.30 -5.94
CA ASP A 47 -19.77 3.70 -6.08
C ASP A 47 -18.67 4.47 -6.83
N VAL A 48 -19.02 5.63 -7.40
CA VAL A 48 -18.08 6.49 -8.09
C VAL A 48 -18.33 7.93 -7.66
N THR A 49 -17.28 8.62 -7.27
CA THR A 49 -17.33 10.03 -6.91
C THR A 49 -16.35 10.83 -7.77
N PHE A 50 -16.79 11.96 -8.25
CA PHE A 50 -16.04 12.86 -9.12
C PHE A 50 -15.78 14.19 -8.41
N GLY A 51 -14.65 14.81 -8.76
CA GLY A 51 -14.33 16.19 -8.45
C GLY A 51 -13.66 16.88 -9.63
N ASN A 52 -13.11 18.06 -9.41
CA ASN A 52 -12.40 18.78 -10.45
C ASN A 52 -11.02 18.14 -10.67
N GLY A 53 -10.90 17.39 -11.77
CA GLY A 53 -9.66 16.72 -12.14
C GLY A 53 -9.42 15.37 -11.45
N TRP A 54 -10.41 14.77 -10.79
CA TRP A 54 -10.26 13.45 -10.20
C TRP A 54 -11.55 12.62 -10.20
N GLU A 55 -11.33 11.32 -10.20
CA GLU A 55 -12.37 10.29 -10.09
C GLU A 55 -11.92 9.26 -9.06
N MET A 56 -12.80 8.96 -8.09
CA MET A 56 -12.61 7.86 -7.13
C MET A 56 -13.66 6.79 -7.35
N LYS A 57 -13.22 5.54 -7.44
CA LYS A 57 -14.06 4.36 -7.62
C LYS A 57 -14.00 3.50 -6.37
N LEU A 58 -15.15 3.31 -5.71
CA LEU A 58 -15.31 2.34 -4.63
C LEU A 58 -15.51 0.95 -5.23
N GLY A 59 -14.75 -0.04 -4.80
CA GLY A 59 -14.92 -1.44 -5.20
C GLY A 59 -13.62 -2.15 -5.49
N ASP A 60 -13.76 -3.40 -5.97
CA ASP A 60 -12.63 -4.24 -6.36
C ASP A 60 -11.89 -3.64 -7.55
N ASN A 61 -10.59 -3.41 -7.39
CA ASN A 61 -9.77 -2.76 -8.40
C ASN A 61 -9.68 -3.57 -9.71
N VAL A 62 -9.73 -4.92 -9.66
CA VAL A 62 -9.74 -5.76 -10.87
C VAL A 62 -11.03 -5.57 -11.67
N GLU A 63 -12.13 -5.25 -11.02
CA GLU A 63 -13.40 -4.93 -11.67
C GLU A 63 -13.42 -3.47 -12.14
N GLN A 64 -13.03 -2.54 -11.25
CA GLN A 64 -13.10 -1.10 -11.51
C GLN A 64 -12.14 -0.66 -12.64
N ILE A 65 -10.96 -1.25 -12.75
CA ILE A 65 -9.99 -0.88 -13.78
C ILE A 65 -10.48 -1.19 -15.20
N LYS A 66 -11.40 -2.15 -15.37
CA LYS A 66 -12.02 -2.48 -16.65
C LYS A 66 -12.84 -1.34 -17.24
N THR A 67 -13.30 -0.40 -16.38
CA THR A 67 -14.03 0.80 -16.80
C THR A 67 -13.10 1.92 -17.30
N VAL A 68 -11.79 1.80 -17.09
CA VAL A 68 -10.80 2.75 -17.57
C VAL A 68 -10.44 2.41 -19.02
N GLU A 69 -10.41 3.43 -19.87
CA GLU A 69 -10.09 3.29 -21.30
C GLU A 69 -8.65 2.79 -21.49
N SER A 70 -8.45 1.95 -22.51
CA SER A 70 -7.12 1.47 -22.88
C SER A 70 -6.24 2.62 -23.33
N GLU A 71 -4.96 2.60 -22.91
CA GLU A 71 -3.94 3.59 -23.32
C GLU A 71 -4.33 5.06 -23.02
N SER A 72 -5.11 5.26 -21.93
CA SER A 72 -5.55 6.59 -21.48
C SER A 72 -4.69 7.15 -20.35
N VAL A 73 -4.02 6.28 -19.58
CA VAL A 73 -3.26 6.66 -18.38
C VAL A 73 -1.83 7.06 -18.73
N GLY A 74 -1.40 8.23 -18.25
CA GLY A 74 -0.04 8.75 -18.45
C GLY A 74 0.97 8.18 -17.45
N TYR A 75 0.54 7.89 -16.22
CA TYR A 75 1.40 7.36 -15.17
C TYR A 75 0.61 6.55 -14.16
N VAL A 76 1.17 5.47 -13.69
CA VAL A 76 0.61 4.68 -12.58
C VAL A 76 1.56 4.75 -11.41
N ILE A 77 1.06 5.07 -10.21
CA ILE A 77 1.85 5.05 -8.97
C ILE A 77 0.99 4.53 -7.83
N PHE A 78 1.51 3.57 -7.07
CA PHE A 78 0.80 2.99 -5.94
C PHE A 78 1.70 2.17 -5.02
N SER A 79 1.19 1.87 -3.83
CA SER A 79 1.73 0.87 -2.91
C SER A 79 0.71 -0.27 -2.78
N PRO A 80 1.01 -1.49 -3.25
CA PRO A 80 0.09 -2.62 -3.11
C PRO A 80 0.01 -3.08 -1.65
N PRO A 81 -1.01 -3.82 -1.25
CA PRO A 81 -0.98 -4.60 -0.01
C PRO A 81 0.29 -5.48 0.03
N PHE A 82 0.92 -5.58 1.20
CA PHE A 82 2.13 -6.38 1.37
C PHE A 82 1.78 -7.85 1.66
N SER A 83 1.12 -8.52 0.70
CA SER A 83 0.64 -9.89 0.84
C SER A 83 -0.22 -10.05 2.10
N SER A 84 -0.09 -11.15 2.82
CA SER A 84 -0.79 -11.43 4.08
C SER A 84 -0.18 -10.75 5.31
N LEU A 85 0.67 -9.72 5.14
CA LEU A 85 1.31 -9.05 6.28
C LEU A 85 0.31 -8.22 7.09
N TYR A 86 -0.68 -7.62 6.43
CA TYR A 86 -1.72 -6.78 7.02
C TYR A 86 -3.08 -7.07 6.40
N THR A 87 -4.12 -7.13 7.23
CA THR A 87 -5.52 -7.13 6.82
C THR A 87 -6.03 -5.70 6.84
N TYR A 88 -6.57 -5.23 5.73
CA TYR A 88 -7.04 -3.84 5.57
C TYR A 88 -8.56 -3.73 5.71
N SER A 89 -9.29 -4.78 5.36
CA SER A 89 -10.75 -4.85 5.48
C SER A 89 -11.23 -6.28 5.80
N ASN A 90 -12.51 -6.43 6.10
CA ASN A 90 -13.14 -7.75 6.30
C ASN A 90 -13.69 -8.35 4.99
N SER A 91 -13.45 -7.72 3.85
CA SER A 91 -13.91 -8.18 2.55
C SER A 91 -13.11 -9.40 2.09
N GLU A 92 -13.79 -10.41 1.52
CA GLU A 92 -13.15 -11.54 0.86
C GLU A 92 -12.37 -11.12 -0.41
N ARG A 93 -12.64 -9.91 -0.94
CA ARG A 93 -11.97 -9.31 -2.10
C ARG A 93 -10.71 -8.53 -1.72
N ASP A 94 -10.43 -8.39 -0.42
CA ASP A 94 -9.20 -7.74 0.05
C ASP A 94 -8.01 -8.67 -0.14
N MET A 95 -7.11 -8.30 -1.03
CA MET A 95 -5.88 -9.06 -1.28
C MET A 95 -4.98 -9.19 -0.05
N GLY A 96 -5.12 -8.33 0.97
CA GLY A 96 -4.47 -8.47 2.27
C GLY A 96 -4.98 -9.66 3.10
N ASN A 97 -6.10 -10.26 2.72
CA ASN A 97 -6.69 -11.44 3.38
C ASN A 97 -6.23 -12.78 2.77
N CYS A 98 -5.35 -12.76 1.76
CA CYS A 98 -4.79 -13.97 1.18
C CYS A 98 -4.02 -14.78 2.23
N ARG A 99 -4.10 -16.12 2.15
CA ARG A 99 -3.48 -17.03 3.13
C ARG A 99 -1.96 -17.05 3.04
N ASN A 100 -1.43 -16.85 1.83
CA ASN A 100 0.00 -16.90 1.54
C ASN A 100 0.33 -16.02 0.32
N ASP A 101 1.62 -15.92 -0.01
CA ASP A 101 2.09 -15.11 -1.12
C ASP A 101 1.63 -15.67 -2.48
N GLU A 102 1.50 -17.01 -2.65
CA GLU A 102 1.06 -17.63 -3.90
C GLU A 102 -0.36 -17.20 -4.24
N GLU A 103 -1.30 -17.27 -3.29
CA GLU A 103 -2.68 -16.83 -3.46
C GLU A 103 -2.75 -15.31 -3.74
N PHE A 104 -1.93 -14.52 -3.04
CA PHE A 104 -1.83 -13.07 -3.29
C PHE A 104 -1.41 -12.80 -4.75
N PHE A 105 -0.34 -13.44 -5.22
CA PHE A 105 0.16 -13.21 -6.57
C PHE A 105 -0.71 -13.83 -7.67
N GLU A 106 -1.49 -14.86 -7.35
CA GLU A 106 -2.54 -15.36 -8.25
C GLU A 106 -3.61 -14.28 -8.48
N HIS A 107 -4.13 -13.68 -7.41
CA HIS A 107 -5.11 -12.59 -7.49
C HIS A 107 -4.50 -11.32 -8.12
N PHE A 108 -3.29 -10.95 -7.73
CA PHE A 108 -2.59 -9.80 -8.29
C PHE A 108 -2.29 -9.97 -9.78
N GLY A 109 -2.18 -11.23 -10.24
CA GLY A 109 -2.01 -11.59 -11.64
C GLY A 109 -3.17 -11.15 -12.55
N PHE A 110 -4.37 -10.93 -12.03
CA PHE A 110 -5.49 -10.39 -12.80
C PHE A 110 -5.38 -8.86 -12.99
N LEU A 111 -4.76 -8.16 -12.05
CA LEU A 111 -4.58 -6.70 -12.13
C LEU A 111 -3.45 -6.30 -13.10
N ALA A 112 -2.35 -7.05 -13.13
CA ALA A 112 -1.17 -6.67 -13.88
C ALA A 112 -1.41 -6.49 -15.42
N PRO A 113 -2.17 -7.37 -16.12
CA PRO A 113 -2.53 -7.16 -17.51
C PRO A 113 -3.42 -5.92 -17.74
N GLU A 114 -4.31 -5.63 -16.81
CA GLU A 114 -5.17 -4.45 -16.90
C GLU A 114 -4.38 -3.14 -16.73
N LEU A 115 -3.41 -3.11 -15.80
CA LEU A 115 -2.47 -1.99 -15.69
C LEU A 115 -1.67 -1.78 -16.98
N PHE A 116 -1.27 -2.89 -17.62
CA PHE A 116 -0.60 -2.83 -18.92
C PHE A 116 -1.54 -2.28 -20.01
N ARG A 117 -2.80 -2.68 -20.02
CA ARG A 117 -3.82 -2.23 -20.97
C ARG A 117 -4.05 -0.72 -20.89
N VAL A 118 -4.28 -0.20 -19.67
CA VAL A 118 -4.68 1.21 -19.47
C VAL A 118 -3.52 2.20 -19.61
N LEU A 119 -2.27 1.78 -19.36
CA LEU A 119 -1.10 2.65 -19.49
C LEU A 119 -0.80 2.94 -20.96
N LYS A 120 -0.50 4.18 -21.30
CA LYS A 120 -0.07 4.59 -22.66
C LYS A 120 1.26 3.90 -23.03
N PRO A 121 1.50 3.56 -24.32
CA PRO A 121 2.78 3.06 -24.79
C PRO A 121 3.94 4.01 -24.43
N GLY A 122 5.08 3.44 -24.06
CA GLY A 122 6.27 4.22 -23.70
C GLY A 122 6.20 4.97 -22.36
N ARG A 123 5.07 4.91 -21.64
CA ARG A 123 4.87 5.55 -20.33
C ARG A 123 5.23 4.59 -19.19
N LEU A 124 5.27 5.12 -17.99
CA LEU A 124 5.85 4.46 -16.82
C LEU A 124 4.80 4.14 -15.74
N MET A 125 5.13 3.12 -14.96
CA MET A 125 4.42 2.73 -13.75
C MET A 125 5.43 2.55 -12.63
N SER A 126 5.20 3.17 -11.46
CA SER A 126 6.04 3.01 -10.27
C SER A 126 5.27 2.34 -9.15
N VAL A 127 5.89 1.32 -8.56
CA VAL A 127 5.32 0.51 -7.48
C VAL A 127 6.19 0.64 -6.24
N HIS A 128 5.63 1.22 -5.19
CA HIS A 128 6.30 1.28 -3.90
C HIS A 128 6.13 -0.06 -3.18
N CYS A 129 7.24 -0.65 -2.74
CA CYS A 129 7.22 -1.91 -2.02
C CYS A 129 8.41 -2.06 -1.09
N MET A 130 8.39 -3.12 -0.28
CA MET A 130 9.54 -3.59 0.49
C MET A 130 9.59 -5.11 0.46
N ASN A 131 10.75 -5.68 0.73
CA ASN A 131 10.86 -7.11 1.01
C ASN A 131 10.28 -7.41 2.40
N LEU A 132 9.66 -8.59 2.56
CA LEU A 132 8.91 -8.90 3.76
C LEU A 132 9.78 -9.63 4.80
N PRO A 133 9.74 -9.20 6.08
CA PRO A 133 10.47 -9.88 7.14
C PRO A 133 9.86 -11.26 7.45
N THR A 134 10.70 -12.24 7.74
CA THR A 134 10.28 -13.49 8.36
C THR A 134 10.52 -13.48 9.86
N SER A 135 9.76 -14.30 10.59
CA SER A 135 9.92 -14.51 12.03
C SER A 135 9.98 -15.98 12.38
N LYS A 136 10.69 -16.32 13.47
CA LYS A 136 10.75 -17.71 13.96
C LYS A 136 9.35 -18.30 14.25
N GLN A 137 8.45 -17.48 14.75
CA GLN A 137 7.10 -17.92 15.14
C GLN A 137 6.27 -18.35 13.94
N ASN A 138 6.28 -17.54 12.87
CA ASN A 138 5.39 -17.76 11.72
C ASN A 138 6.05 -18.54 10.58
N HIS A 139 7.41 -18.51 10.50
CA HIS A 139 8.15 -19.02 9.35
C HIS A 139 9.24 -20.03 9.73
N GLY A 140 9.49 -20.22 11.05
CA GLY A 140 10.55 -21.09 11.54
C GLY A 140 11.96 -20.49 11.48
N TYR A 141 12.17 -19.37 10.81
CA TYR A 141 13.48 -18.71 10.62
C TYR A 141 13.38 -17.19 10.60
N ILE A 142 14.52 -16.53 10.79
CA ILE A 142 14.67 -15.07 10.62
C ILE A 142 15.37 -14.82 9.29
N GLY A 143 14.75 -13.99 8.44
CA GLY A 143 15.26 -13.70 7.11
C GLY A 143 14.37 -12.69 6.39
N ILE A 144 14.36 -12.77 5.07
CA ILE A 144 13.61 -11.89 4.16
C ILE A 144 12.93 -12.73 3.09
N ARG A 145 11.66 -12.42 2.78
CA ARG A 145 10.97 -12.92 1.58
C ARG A 145 11.10 -11.89 0.46
N ASP A 146 11.40 -12.35 -0.75
CA ASP A 146 11.67 -11.50 -1.92
C ASP A 146 10.38 -11.01 -2.58
N PHE A 147 9.55 -10.29 -1.84
CA PHE A 147 8.28 -9.73 -2.35
C PHE A 147 8.50 -8.76 -3.52
N ARG A 148 9.57 -7.94 -3.44
CA ARG A 148 9.94 -7.04 -4.54
C ARG A 148 10.25 -7.81 -5.83
N GLY A 149 11.03 -8.88 -5.73
CA GLY A 149 11.36 -9.71 -6.90
C GLY A 149 10.15 -10.41 -7.49
N ASP A 150 9.18 -10.83 -6.65
CA ASP A 150 7.92 -11.40 -7.13
C ASP A 150 7.08 -10.37 -7.89
N LEU A 151 7.00 -9.12 -7.40
CA LEU A 151 6.35 -8.02 -8.13
C LEU A 151 7.04 -7.76 -9.48
N ILE A 152 8.37 -7.74 -9.53
CA ILE A 152 9.11 -7.57 -10.78
C ILE A 152 8.75 -8.68 -11.77
N ARG A 153 8.76 -9.93 -11.32
CA ARG A 153 8.45 -11.10 -12.17
C ARG A 153 7.02 -11.05 -12.73
N ILE A 154 6.04 -10.68 -11.91
CA ILE A 154 4.65 -10.64 -12.37
C ILE A 154 4.41 -9.53 -13.40
N PHE A 155 5.00 -8.35 -13.21
CA PHE A 155 4.88 -7.27 -14.19
C PHE A 155 5.65 -7.57 -15.48
N GLN A 156 6.84 -8.17 -15.39
CA GLN A 156 7.54 -8.64 -16.59
C GLN A 156 6.73 -9.69 -17.36
N LYS A 157 6.07 -10.62 -16.67
CA LYS A 157 5.16 -11.60 -17.28
C LYS A 157 3.96 -10.94 -17.97
N ALA A 158 3.48 -9.81 -17.43
CA ALA A 158 2.41 -9.02 -18.07
C ALA A 158 2.90 -8.19 -19.27
N GLY A 159 4.19 -8.18 -19.58
CA GLY A 159 4.76 -7.50 -20.74
C GLY A 159 5.50 -6.19 -20.43
N PHE A 160 5.57 -5.76 -19.18
CA PHE A 160 6.33 -4.58 -18.80
C PHE A 160 7.84 -4.80 -18.87
N ILE A 161 8.58 -3.75 -19.18
CA ILE A 161 10.03 -3.69 -19.04
C ILE A 161 10.35 -3.25 -17.61
N TYR A 162 11.19 -4.00 -16.88
CA TYR A 162 11.78 -3.52 -15.64
C TYR A 162 12.75 -2.39 -15.96
N HIS A 163 12.35 -1.15 -15.65
CA HIS A 163 13.02 0.06 -16.13
C HIS A 163 14.10 0.54 -15.16
N SER A 164 13.73 0.74 -13.91
CA SER A 164 14.62 1.27 -12.87
C SER A 164 14.06 1.03 -11.48
N GLU A 165 14.88 1.26 -10.46
CA GLU A 165 14.41 1.30 -9.07
C GLU A 165 15.21 2.30 -8.26
N VAL A 166 14.57 2.81 -7.21
CA VAL A 166 15.20 3.63 -6.18
C VAL A 166 15.05 2.93 -4.85
N CYS A 167 16.16 2.81 -4.11
CA CYS A 167 16.16 2.37 -2.72
C CYS A 167 15.84 3.57 -1.82
N ILE A 168 14.78 3.46 -1.02
CA ILE A 168 14.38 4.48 -0.05
C ILE A 168 14.92 4.06 1.31
N TRP A 169 15.86 4.83 1.83
CA TRP A 169 16.49 4.55 3.11
C TRP A 169 15.51 4.72 4.27
N LYS A 170 15.63 3.82 5.24
CA LYS A 170 14.88 3.89 6.50
C LYS A 170 15.83 3.79 7.67
N ASP A 171 15.61 4.61 8.69
CA ASP A 171 16.31 4.45 9.96
C ASP A 171 16.04 3.06 10.54
N PRO A 172 17.07 2.21 10.74
CA PRO A 172 16.89 0.82 11.12
C PRO A 172 16.27 0.66 12.51
N VAL A 173 16.51 1.58 13.43
CA VAL A 173 15.98 1.53 14.80
C VAL A 173 14.48 1.84 14.78
N THR A 174 14.09 2.89 14.10
CA THR A 174 12.68 3.27 13.93
C THR A 174 11.89 2.20 13.20
N ALA A 175 12.43 1.65 12.11
CA ALA A 175 11.78 0.59 11.35
C ALA A 175 11.56 -0.68 12.17
N MET A 176 12.54 -1.08 12.97
CA MET A 176 12.44 -2.26 13.85
C MET A 176 11.45 -2.06 15.00
N GLN A 177 11.38 -0.86 15.57
CA GLN A 177 10.40 -0.54 16.62
C GLN A 177 8.96 -0.61 16.09
N ARG A 178 8.73 -0.14 14.86
CA ARG A 178 7.42 -0.18 14.22
C ARG A 178 6.98 -1.60 13.83
N THR A 179 7.87 -2.40 13.28
CA THR A 179 7.55 -3.74 12.77
C THR A 179 7.65 -4.84 13.82
N LYS A 180 8.21 -4.55 15.01
CA LYS A 180 8.56 -5.53 16.06
C LYS A 180 9.40 -6.72 15.54
N ALA A 181 9.99 -6.58 14.37
CA ALA A 181 10.84 -7.59 13.75
C ALA A 181 12.24 -7.56 14.37
N LEU A 182 12.84 -8.74 14.52
CA LEU A 182 14.21 -8.87 15.00
C LEU A 182 15.20 -8.30 13.96
N GLY A 183 15.64 -7.08 14.20
CA GLY A 183 16.70 -6.45 13.43
C GLY A 183 18.03 -6.46 14.18
N LEU A 184 19.07 -5.98 13.51
CA LEU A 184 20.44 -5.91 14.04
C LEU A 184 20.54 -4.76 15.06
N LEU A 185 19.97 -4.96 16.25
CA LEU A 185 20.09 -4.03 17.38
C LEU A 185 21.41 -4.25 18.11
N TRP A 186 21.98 -3.18 18.68
CA TRP A 186 23.20 -3.23 19.49
C TRP A 186 23.19 -4.31 20.57
N LYS A 187 22.03 -4.52 21.21
CA LYS A 187 21.85 -5.58 22.21
C LYS A 187 22.01 -6.99 21.61
N GLN A 188 21.58 -7.19 20.38
CA GLN A 188 21.66 -8.49 19.69
C GLN A 188 23.07 -8.78 19.18
N LEU A 189 23.81 -7.76 18.74
CA LEU A 189 25.23 -7.90 18.40
C LEU A 189 26.06 -8.52 19.53
N LYS A 190 25.73 -8.18 20.80
CA LYS A 190 26.41 -8.73 21.97
C LYS A 190 26.05 -10.15 22.34
N LYS A 191 24.90 -10.66 21.83
CA LYS A 191 24.42 -12.03 22.11
C LYS A 191 24.79 -12.97 20.99
N ASP A 192 24.26 -12.72 19.81
CA ASP A 192 24.49 -13.47 18.60
C ASP A 192 24.06 -12.60 17.40
N SER A 193 25.03 -12.02 16.71
CA SER A 193 24.78 -11.17 15.56
C SER A 193 24.21 -11.94 14.37
N THR A 194 24.49 -13.24 14.28
CA THR A 194 24.06 -14.10 13.15
C THR A 194 22.57 -14.40 13.17
N MET A 195 21.93 -14.23 14.33
CA MET A 195 20.49 -14.41 14.51
C MET A 195 19.66 -13.18 14.11
N CYS A 196 20.29 -12.14 13.62
CA CYS A 196 19.66 -10.87 13.31
C CYS A 196 19.96 -10.47 11.88
N ARG A 197 19.05 -9.71 11.28
CA ARG A 197 19.23 -9.11 9.95
C ARG A 197 19.31 -7.60 10.03
N GLN A 198 19.91 -6.98 9.04
CA GLN A 198 19.89 -5.55 8.83
C GLN A 198 18.45 -5.03 8.64
N GLY A 199 18.27 -3.72 8.66
CA GLY A 199 17.02 -3.06 8.27
C GLY A 199 16.63 -3.43 6.85
N ILE A 200 15.34 -3.35 6.55
CA ILE A 200 14.80 -3.53 5.20
C ILE A 200 14.43 -2.13 4.69
N PRO A 201 15.00 -1.68 3.57
CA PRO A 201 14.60 -0.42 2.94
C PRO A 201 13.25 -0.59 2.22
N ASP A 202 12.64 0.52 1.82
CA ASP A 202 11.61 0.51 0.80
C ASP A 202 12.24 0.70 -0.59
N TYR A 203 11.46 0.39 -1.60
CA TYR A 203 11.83 0.56 -2.99
C TYR A 203 10.70 1.23 -3.76
N LEU A 204 11.04 2.11 -4.67
CA LEU A 204 10.17 2.54 -5.75
C LEU A 204 10.64 1.86 -7.03
N VAL A 205 9.96 0.78 -7.40
CA VAL A 205 10.28 -0.02 -8.59
C VAL A 205 9.51 0.54 -9.76
N THR A 206 10.20 0.91 -10.83
CA THR A 206 9.60 1.53 -12.00
C THR A 206 9.64 0.60 -13.20
N PHE A 207 8.51 0.50 -13.87
CA PHE A 207 8.28 -0.31 -15.07
C PHE A 207 7.91 0.59 -16.25
N ARG A 208 8.23 0.14 -17.46
CA ARG A 208 7.87 0.84 -18.70
C ARG A 208 7.00 -0.06 -19.57
N LYS A 209 5.91 0.48 -20.09
CA LYS A 209 5.18 -0.18 -21.17
C LYS A 209 5.99 -0.06 -22.47
N PRO A 210 6.24 -1.16 -23.20
CA PRO A 210 6.87 -1.08 -24.53
C PRO A 210 6.10 -0.16 -25.48
N GLY A 211 6.79 0.36 -26.47
CA GLY A 211 6.24 1.26 -27.48
C GLY A 211 6.86 2.65 -27.44
N GLU A 212 6.50 3.47 -28.41
CA GLU A 212 6.90 4.87 -28.50
C GLU A 212 5.97 5.75 -27.68
N ASN A 213 6.52 6.80 -27.09
CA ASN A 213 5.76 7.81 -26.37
C ASN A 213 5.59 9.05 -27.25
N ASP A 214 4.46 9.14 -27.93
CA ASP A 214 4.12 10.28 -28.79
C ASP A 214 3.85 11.55 -27.96
N ASP A 215 3.46 11.38 -26.69
CA ASP A 215 3.17 12.44 -25.73
C ASP A 215 4.31 12.57 -24.70
N ARG A 216 5.44 13.13 -25.15
CA ARG A 216 6.69 13.20 -24.37
C ARG A 216 6.55 14.06 -23.13
N VAL A 217 7.20 13.64 -22.06
CA VAL A 217 7.43 14.44 -20.85
C VAL A 217 8.80 15.11 -21.01
N SER A 218 8.82 16.42 -20.99
CA SER A 218 10.04 17.22 -21.08
C SER A 218 10.02 18.31 -20.02
N HIS A 219 11.18 18.65 -19.50
CA HIS A 219 11.36 19.68 -18.48
C HIS A 219 12.34 20.73 -18.97
N THR A 220 12.07 21.98 -18.64
CA THR A 220 13.05 23.06 -18.80
C THR A 220 13.99 23.10 -17.59
N SER A 221 15.16 23.72 -17.75
CA SER A 221 16.10 23.90 -16.63
C SER A 221 15.55 24.80 -15.51
N GLU A 222 14.54 25.60 -15.82
CA GLU A 222 13.85 26.47 -14.86
C GLU A 222 12.83 25.69 -14.04
N GLU A 223 12.04 24.83 -14.70
CA GLU A 223 11.04 23.97 -14.04
C GLU A 223 11.69 22.82 -13.25
N PHE A 224 12.83 22.31 -13.74
CA PHE A 224 13.54 21.20 -13.11
C PHE A 224 15.05 21.47 -13.04
N PRO A 225 15.52 22.27 -12.06
CA PRO A 225 16.92 22.65 -11.92
C PRO A 225 17.85 21.43 -11.74
N VAL A 226 19.09 21.57 -12.22
CA VAL A 226 20.11 20.51 -12.17
C VAL A 226 20.32 19.95 -10.76
N ALA A 227 20.28 20.79 -9.74
CA ALA A 227 20.42 20.35 -8.33
C ALA A 227 19.28 19.41 -7.90
N VAL A 228 18.05 19.70 -8.32
CA VAL A 228 16.88 18.84 -8.09
C VAL A 228 17.01 17.53 -8.86
N TRP A 229 17.42 17.62 -10.12
CA TRP A 229 17.70 16.45 -10.95
C TRP A 229 18.74 15.52 -10.31
N GLN A 230 19.86 16.04 -9.82
CA GLN A 230 20.91 15.25 -9.17
C GLN A 230 20.38 14.49 -7.94
N GLN A 231 19.51 15.12 -7.16
CA GLN A 231 18.88 14.50 -6.01
C GLN A 231 17.91 13.37 -6.41
N TYR A 232 17.07 13.63 -7.42
CA TYR A 232 16.03 12.68 -7.85
C TYR A 232 16.58 11.52 -8.68
N ALA A 233 17.66 11.77 -9.44
CA ALA A 233 18.35 10.75 -10.24
C ALA A 233 19.21 9.78 -9.39
N SER A 234 19.38 10.05 -8.07
CA SER A 234 20.09 9.15 -7.19
C SER A 234 19.38 7.80 -7.07
N PRO A 235 20.12 6.67 -7.15
CA PRO A 235 19.54 5.34 -6.95
C PRO A 235 19.16 5.05 -5.48
N VAL A 236 19.54 5.94 -4.56
CA VAL A 236 19.20 5.86 -3.13
C VAL A 236 18.70 7.23 -2.66
N TRP A 237 17.48 7.26 -2.15
CA TRP A 237 16.92 8.45 -1.50
C TRP A 237 17.06 8.30 0.01
N MET A 238 17.92 9.14 0.59
CA MET A 238 18.22 9.12 2.03
C MET A 238 17.44 10.20 2.81
N ASP A 239 16.80 11.09 2.12
CA ASP A 239 16.17 12.31 2.63
C ASP A 239 14.64 12.24 2.72
N ILE A 240 14.05 11.09 2.42
CA ILE A 240 12.60 10.91 2.54
C ILE A 240 12.17 10.92 4.01
N ASN A 241 11.30 11.87 4.37
CA ASN A 241 10.71 11.93 5.69
C ASN A 241 9.60 10.86 5.83
N PRO A 242 9.77 9.83 6.67
CA PRO A 242 8.79 8.76 6.81
C PRO A 242 7.48 9.19 7.48
N SER A 243 7.43 10.41 8.04
CA SER A 243 6.24 10.96 8.71
C SER A 243 5.48 11.93 7.81
N GLU A 244 6.01 12.31 6.66
CA GLU A 244 5.32 13.17 5.69
C GLU A 244 4.30 12.36 4.88
N THR A 245 3.14 12.13 5.50
CA THR A 245 2.02 11.36 4.95
C THR A 245 0.71 12.09 5.21
N LEU A 246 -0.35 11.74 4.48
CA LEU A 246 -1.68 12.21 4.82
C LEU A 246 -2.13 11.67 6.19
N GLN A 247 -3.01 12.42 6.86
CA GLN A 247 -3.57 12.03 8.16
C GLN A 247 -4.36 10.73 8.05
N LYS A 248 -3.91 9.72 8.78
CA LYS A 248 -4.48 8.37 8.78
C LYS A 248 -5.51 8.13 9.89
N GLU A 249 -5.49 8.97 10.93
CA GLU A 249 -6.33 8.77 12.12
C GLU A 249 -7.82 8.98 11.85
N SER A 250 -8.15 9.84 10.88
CA SER A 250 -9.53 10.16 10.49
C SER A 250 -10.24 9.07 9.67
N ALA A 251 -9.52 8.02 9.25
CA ALA A 251 -10.07 6.93 8.45
C ALA A 251 -10.22 5.62 9.22
N ARG A 252 -9.89 5.62 10.51
CA ARG A 252 -9.99 4.43 11.37
C ARG A 252 -11.43 4.24 11.85
N GLU A 253 -11.96 3.03 11.69
CA GLU A 253 -13.24 2.61 12.23
C GLU A 253 -13.08 1.92 13.58
N ASP A 254 -11.97 1.17 13.78
CA ASP A 254 -11.65 0.44 14.99
C ASP A 254 -10.22 0.71 15.48
N GLU A 255 -9.97 0.56 16.79
CA GLU A 255 -8.63 0.67 17.39
C GLU A 255 -7.64 -0.40 16.86
N ASP A 256 -8.14 -1.51 16.34
CA ASP A 256 -7.33 -2.59 15.75
C ASP A 256 -6.86 -2.31 14.33
N GLU A 257 -7.37 -1.28 13.65
CA GLU A 257 -6.91 -0.83 12.35
C GLU A 257 -5.57 -0.07 12.42
N ARG A 258 -4.53 -0.74 12.90
CA ARG A 258 -3.20 -0.14 13.14
C ARG A 258 -2.35 0.03 11.88
N HIS A 259 -2.83 -0.40 10.72
CA HIS A 259 -1.97 -0.65 9.58
C HIS A 259 -2.19 0.24 8.36
N ILE A 260 -2.91 1.36 8.50
CA ILE A 260 -2.90 2.39 7.46
C ILE A 260 -1.49 2.97 7.39
N ALA A 261 -0.78 2.66 6.32
CA ALA A 261 0.55 3.20 6.04
C ALA A 261 0.50 3.95 4.69
N PRO A 262 -0.01 5.19 4.66
CA PRO A 262 -0.03 5.98 3.44
C PRO A 262 1.38 6.14 2.88
N LEU A 263 1.52 6.16 1.55
CA LEU A 263 2.78 6.44 0.89
C LEU A 263 3.25 7.87 1.22
N GLN A 264 4.55 8.04 1.43
CA GLN A 264 5.12 9.35 1.72
C GLN A 264 4.89 10.30 0.55
N LEU A 265 4.42 11.50 0.85
CA LEU A 265 4.04 12.49 -0.16
C LEU A 265 5.25 12.89 -1.04
N GLU A 266 6.44 12.98 -0.47
CA GLU A 266 7.66 13.29 -1.22
C GLU A 266 8.00 12.21 -2.26
N VAL A 267 7.80 10.93 -1.95
CA VAL A 267 8.01 9.84 -2.93
C VAL A 267 7.07 9.98 -4.12
N ILE A 268 5.81 10.34 -3.84
CA ILE A 268 4.81 10.57 -4.88
C ILE A 268 5.18 11.79 -5.72
N ARG A 269 5.54 12.92 -5.08
CA ARG A 269 5.96 14.15 -5.77
C ARG A 269 7.10 13.90 -6.73
N ARG A 270 8.17 13.23 -6.29
CA ARG A 270 9.32 12.89 -7.15
C ARG A 270 8.91 12.05 -8.35
N GLY A 271 8.05 11.05 -8.16
CA GLY A 271 7.51 10.26 -9.26
C GLY A 271 6.70 11.10 -10.25
N LEU A 272 5.84 11.99 -9.76
CA LEU A 272 5.02 12.87 -10.59
C LEU A 272 5.89 13.88 -11.36
N GLU A 273 6.84 14.52 -10.71
CA GLU A 273 7.74 15.50 -11.33
C GLU A 273 8.64 14.87 -12.39
N LEU A 274 9.19 13.67 -12.12
CA LEU A 274 10.05 12.98 -13.08
C LEU A 274 9.30 12.48 -14.33
N TRP A 275 8.07 11.94 -14.15
CA TRP A 275 7.45 11.07 -15.13
C TRP A 275 6.13 11.58 -15.70
N THR A 276 5.68 12.77 -15.27
CA THR A 276 4.41 13.35 -15.73
C THR A 276 4.54 14.85 -16.03
N LYS A 277 3.60 15.34 -16.82
CA LYS A 277 3.38 16.77 -17.06
C LYS A 277 1.96 17.17 -16.62
N PRO A 278 1.66 18.46 -16.41
CA PRO A 278 0.29 18.93 -16.14
C PRO A 278 -0.70 18.41 -17.18
N GLY A 279 -1.87 17.97 -16.71
CA GLY A 279 -2.93 17.37 -17.54
C GLY A 279 -2.77 15.87 -17.79
N ASP A 280 -1.66 15.24 -17.44
CA ASP A 280 -1.53 13.78 -17.51
C ASP A 280 -2.49 13.09 -16.52
N VAL A 281 -3.05 11.95 -16.96
CA VAL A 281 -3.85 11.09 -16.09
C VAL A 281 -2.93 10.19 -15.25
N VAL A 282 -3.06 10.29 -13.94
CA VAL A 282 -2.37 9.45 -12.96
C VAL A 282 -3.37 8.45 -12.37
N LEU A 283 -2.98 7.18 -12.26
CA LEU A 283 -3.86 6.13 -11.73
C LEU A 283 -3.22 5.46 -10.51
N SER A 284 -4.03 5.23 -9.47
CA SER A 284 -3.70 4.35 -8.34
C SER A 284 -4.79 3.28 -8.16
N PRO A 285 -4.46 1.98 -8.34
CA PRO A 285 -5.42 0.89 -8.14
C PRO A 285 -5.61 0.52 -6.66
N PHE A 286 -4.83 1.12 -5.76
CA PHE A 286 -4.88 0.97 -4.30
C PHE A 286 -4.75 2.36 -3.67
N ALA A 287 -5.74 3.21 -3.90
CA ALA A 287 -5.65 4.63 -3.55
C ALA A 287 -5.64 4.90 -2.03
N GLY A 288 -6.11 3.96 -1.21
CA GLY A 288 -6.17 4.14 0.23
C GLY A 288 -6.94 5.42 0.60
N ILE A 289 -6.29 6.29 1.36
CA ILE A 289 -6.83 7.62 1.70
C ILE A 289 -6.50 8.72 0.67
N GLY A 290 -6.04 8.31 -0.52
CA GLY A 290 -5.87 9.19 -1.69
C GLY A 290 -4.56 9.99 -1.73
N SER A 291 -3.45 9.47 -1.18
CA SER A 291 -2.17 10.19 -1.14
C SER A 291 -1.63 10.53 -2.53
N GLU A 292 -1.67 9.56 -3.45
CA GLU A 292 -1.22 9.72 -4.83
C GLU A 292 -2.07 10.76 -5.59
N GLY A 293 -3.40 10.70 -5.39
CA GLY A 293 -4.33 11.65 -5.97
C GLY A 293 -4.19 13.06 -5.40
N PHE A 294 -3.93 13.17 -4.09
CA PHE A 294 -3.71 14.44 -3.43
C PHE A 294 -2.54 15.21 -4.06
N GLU A 295 -1.39 14.56 -4.23
CA GLU A 295 -0.23 15.19 -4.86
C GLU A 295 -0.45 15.38 -6.38
N ALA A 296 -1.12 14.45 -7.07
CA ALA A 296 -1.41 14.58 -8.50
C ALA A 296 -2.30 15.80 -8.80
N VAL A 297 -3.42 15.95 -8.09
CA VAL A 297 -4.35 17.07 -8.26
C VAL A 297 -3.69 18.41 -7.91
N LYS A 298 -2.93 18.47 -6.81
CA LYS A 298 -2.17 19.68 -6.44
C LYS A 298 -1.17 20.10 -7.52
N ALA A 299 -0.58 19.13 -8.20
CA ALA A 299 0.38 19.36 -9.26
C ALA A 299 -0.28 19.56 -10.65
N GLY A 300 -1.59 19.72 -10.72
CA GLY A 300 -2.31 19.98 -11.98
C GLY A 300 -2.44 18.76 -12.90
N ARG A 301 -2.30 17.54 -12.35
CA ARG A 301 -2.57 16.28 -13.05
C ARG A 301 -4.01 15.84 -12.80
N LEU A 302 -4.54 15.00 -13.69
CA LEU A 302 -5.80 14.31 -13.48
C LEU A 302 -5.55 13.02 -12.69
N PHE A 303 -6.53 12.58 -11.90
CA PHE A 303 -6.35 11.39 -11.07
C PHE A 303 -7.53 10.41 -11.16
N ILE A 304 -7.22 9.11 -11.26
CA ILE A 304 -8.18 8.01 -11.12
C ILE A 304 -7.71 7.13 -9.97
N GLY A 305 -8.51 7.00 -8.92
CA GLY A 305 -8.23 6.16 -7.77
C GLY A 305 -9.25 5.04 -7.59
N MET A 306 -8.80 3.89 -7.13
CA MET A 306 -9.66 2.75 -6.78
C MET A 306 -9.40 2.36 -5.33
N GLU A 307 -10.47 2.13 -4.56
CA GLU A 307 -10.38 1.74 -3.16
C GLU A 307 -11.53 0.79 -2.82
N LEU A 308 -11.20 -0.30 -2.14
CA LEU A 308 -12.18 -1.32 -1.76
C LEU A 308 -12.94 -0.95 -0.48
N LYS A 309 -12.23 -0.35 0.49
CA LYS A 309 -12.78 -0.04 1.80
C LYS A 309 -13.49 1.30 1.80
N LYS A 310 -14.79 1.31 2.19
CA LYS A 310 -15.64 2.49 2.17
C LYS A 310 -15.09 3.65 3.00
N SER A 311 -14.59 3.40 4.21
CA SER A 311 -14.04 4.47 5.07
C SER A 311 -12.80 5.13 4.47
N TYR A 312 -11.93 4.35 3.79
CA TYR A 312 -10.76 4.89 3.09
C TYR A 312 -11.15 5.69 1.85
N PHE A 313 -12.11 5.16 1.08
CA PHE A 313 -12.70 5.87 -0.06
C PHE A 313 -13.29 7.23 0.34
N ASP A 314 -14.08 7.27 1.42
CA ASP A 314 -14.68 8.52 1.91
C ASP A 314 -13.61 9.52 2.36
N GLN A 315 -12.56 9.04 3.01
CA GLN A 315 -11.42 9.87 3.41
C GLN A 315 -10.63 10.35 2.20
N ALA A 316 -10.43 9.49 1.18
CA ALA A 316 -9.79 9.89 -0.07
C ALA A 316 -10.55 11.01 -0.77
N CYS A 317 -11.87 10.89 -0.89
CA CYS A 317 -12.70 11.94 -1.47
C CYS A 317 -12.57 13.28 -0.72
N LYS A 318 -12.48 13.28 0.63
CA LYS A 318 -12.24 14.49 1.43
C LYS A 318 -10.85 15.07 1.16
N ASN A 319 -9.83 14.23 1.08
CA ASN A 319 -8.45 14.64 0.82
C ASN A 319 -8.31 15.24 -0.60
N LEU A 320 -8.96 14.64 -1.60
CA LEU A 320 -8.94 15.14 -2.99
C LEU A 320 -9.66 16.49 -3.12
N LYS A 321 -10.78 16.69 -2.45
CA LYS A 321 -11.43 18.01 -2.36
C LYS A 321 -10.53 19.07 -1.71
N ARG A 322 -9.76 18.67 -0.70
CA ARG A 322 -8.75 19.55 -0.11
C ARG A 322 -7.64 19.88 -1.11
N ALA A 323 -7.16 18.89 -1.89
CA ALA A 323 -6.16 19.10 -2.93
C ALA A 323 -6.63 20.09 -4.00
N GLU A 324 -7.89 20.00 -4.45
CA GLU A 324 -8.50 20.98 -5.36
C GLU A 324 -8.43 22.41 -4.81
N PHE A 325 -8.79 22.56 -3.53
CA PHE A 325 -8.76 23.87 -2.88
C PHE A 325 -7.33 24.42 -2.74
N GLU A 326 -6.36 23.54 -2.42
CA GLU A 326 -4.94 23.92 -2.33
C GLU A 326 -4.35 24.28 -3.71
N ALA A 327 -4.75 23.58 -4.78
CA ALA A 327 -4.30 23.86 -6.15
C ALA A 327 -4.80 25.22 -6.69
N GLN A 328 -5.94 25.70 -6.19
CA GLN A 328 -6.51 26.99 -6.61
C GLN A 328 -5.91 28.19 -5.86
N LYS A 329 -5.17 27.97 -4.77
CA LYS A 329 -4.51 29.05 -4.05
C LYS A 329 -3.36 29.59 -4.91
N PRO A 330 -3.24 30.93 -5.05
CA PRO A 330 -2.04 31.49 -5.64
C PRO A 330 -0.82 31.06 -4.84
N PRO A 331 0.33 30.83 -5.48
CA PRO A 331 1.56 30.52 -4.77
C PRO A 331 1.76 31.57 -3.68
N GLN A 332 1.82 31.13 -2.43
CA GLN A 332 2.12 32.03 -1.33
C GLN A 332 3.48 32.66 -1.60
N ALA A 333 3.48 33.97 -1.85
CA ALA A 333 4.72 34.74 -1.89
C ALA A 333 5.49 34.44 -0.60
N SER A 334 6.73 33.96 -0.73
CA SER A 334 7.59 33.69 0.40
C SER A 334 7.66 34.95 1.25
N LEU A 335 7.20 34.88 2.51
CA LEU A 335 7.34 35.95 3.49
C LEU A 335 8.81 36.32 3.74
N PHE A 336 9.75 35.60 3.12
CA PHE A 336 11.21 35.75 3.19
C PHE A 336 11.86 36.00 1.83
N ALA A 337 11.15 36.66 0.90
CA ALA A 337 11.83 37.27 -0.24
C ALA A 337 12.69 38.42 0.28
N PHE A 338 13.96 38.14 0.59
CA PHE A 338 14.99 39.15 0.82
C PHE A 338 15.15 39.91 -0.52
N GLU A 339 14.66 41.11 -0.60
CA GLU A 339 15.09 42.02 -1.67
C GLU A 339 16.59 42.30 -1.48
N PRO A 340 17.44 42.01 -2.47
CA PRO A 340 18.85 42.43 -2.39
C PRO A 340 18.85 43.96 -2.40
N GLN A 341 19.33 44.58 -1.31
CA GLN A 341 19.61 46.00 -1.29
C GLN A 341 20.62 46.30 -2.38
N SER A 342 20.18 47.08 -3.38
CA SER A 342 21.08 47.68 -4.39
C SER A 342 22.09 48.58 -3.63
N SER A 343 23.33 48.10 -3.52
CA SER A 343 24.44 48.97 -3.15
C SER A 343 24.76 49.88 -4.32
N GLU A 344 24.22 51.09 -4.32
CA GLU A 344 24.78 52.17 -5.13
C GLU A 344 26.20 52.46 -4.58
N ALA A 345 27.20 52.14 -5.39
CA ALA A 345 28.56 52.54 -5.19
C ALA A 345 28.73 53.98 -5.73
N THR A 346 29.04 54.88 -4.84
CA THR A 346 29.71 56.15 -5.15
C THR A 346 31.20 55.93 -5.36
#